data_c5ffa8584d925c71728819c79c8856c1
#
_entry.id   c5ffa8584d925c71728819c79c8856c1
#
_cell.length_a   1.000
_cell.length_b   1.000
_cell.length_c   1.000
_cell.angle_alpha   90.00
_cell.angle_beta   90.00
_cell.angle_gamma   90.00
#
_symmetry.space_group_name_H-M   'P 1'
#
loop_
_entity.id
_entity.type
_entity.pdbx_description
1 polymer ?
#
loop_
_entity_poly.entity_id
_entity_poly.type
_entity_poly.pdbx_seq_one_letter_code
_entity_poly.pdbx_strand_id
1 'polypeptide(L)'
;MAHAADSTGRATRALTTRLTAEEARANLASVLRLCEEGKLRCSEKTRRPSAGTVALVTEVLRDGDFYPRHAISAFAWPLLIQAARLAELAGGRMQLTPRGRANLAKAPSDALSLLWNRWLASAPIDEMSRVEHIKGQRKPNTLTAASKRRQAVGRTLAALPSGQWVQVEEVFTAMRRDEPPLRVARNDTSIWHLYIADPHYGSLGYLGFHDWPLLEGRYTLCLLFEYAATLGLIDVAYTDPAGARDDFRGNWGTEDLDYLSRYDGLTAIRSPARSMTVL
;
A
#
# COMPACT_ATOMS: atom_id res chain seq x y z
N MET A 1 26.62 23.69 -12.91
CA MET A 1 26.93 22.31 -12.52
C MET A 1 26.18 21.39 -13.49
N ALA A 2 26.93 20.65 -14.32
CA ALA A 2 26.39 19.83 -15.38
C ALA A 2 25.72 18.57 -14.81
N HIS A 3 24.44 18.35 -15.16
CA HIS A 3 23.76 17.08 -14.91
C HIS A 3 24.37 16.01 -15.84
N ALA A 4 24.97 15.00 -15.26
CA ALA A 4 25.37 13.81 -15.99
C ALA A 4 24.12 13.06 -16.46
N ALA A 5 23.88 13.01 -17.76
CA ALA A 5 22.91 12.11 -18.36
C ALA A 5 23.55 10.72 -18.46
N ASP A 6 22.84 9.70 -17.99
CA ASP A 6 23.18 8.30 -18.26
C ASP A 6 23.04 8.04 -19.77
N SER A 7 23.84 7.09 -20.29
CA SER A 7 23.97 6.75 -21.71
C SER A 7 22.68 6.31 -22.41
N THR A 8 21.55 6.24 -21.67
CA THR A 8 20.20 5.88 -22.17
C THR A 8 19.26 7.07 -22.37
N GLY A 9 19.71 8.31 -22.12
CA GLY A 9 18.86 9.51 -22.29
C GLY A 9 17.72 9.65 -21.29
N ARG A 10 17.65 8.81 -20.25
CA ARG A 10 16.64 8.87 -19.18
C ARG A 10 17.09 9.90 -18.15
N ALA A 11 16.37 11.00 -18.00
CA ALA A 11 16.61 11.97 -16.94
C ALA A 11 16.66 11.26 -15.59
N THR A 12 17.74 11.46 -14.82
CA THR A 12 17.89 10.87 -13.48
C THR A 12 16.77 11.40 -12.59
N ARG A 13 15.81 10.55 -12.25
CA ARG A 13 14.71 10.94 -11.36
C ARG A 13 15.26 11.14 -9.96
N ALA A 14 14.79 12.18 -9.27
CA ALA A 14 15.15 12.41 -7.89
C ALA A 14 14.67 11.23 -7.02
N LEU A 15 15.60 10.53 -6.40
CA LEU A 15 15.32 9.46 -5.45
C LEU A 15 15.10 10.07 -4.07
N THR A 16 13.96 9.80 -3.49
CA THR A 16 13.63 10.19 -2.11
C THR A 16 13.78 8.97 -1.20
N THR A 17 14.47 9.14 -0.09
CA THR A 17 14.56 8.12 0.96
C THR A 17 13.84 8.61 2.20
N ARG A 18 13.02 7.74 2.82
CA ARG A 18 12.23 8.09 3.99
C ARG A 18 12.36 7.02 5.08
N LEU A 19 12.73 7.47 6.28
CA LEU A 19 12.84 6.63 7.48
C LEU A 19 11.53 6.72 8.25
N THR A 20 10.70 5.71 8.11
CA THR A 20 9.28 5.80 8.45
C THR A 20 8.95 5.48 9.92
N ALA A 21 9.85 4.84 10.65
CA ALA A 21 9.55 4.32 11.99
C ALA A 21 9.18 5.39 13.03
N GLU A 22 9.87 6.53 13.04
CA GLU A 22 9.56 7.63 13.97
C GLU A 22 8.32 8.41 13.51
N GLU A 23 8.19 8.61 12.21
CA GLU A 23 7.01 9.24 11.62
C GLU A 23 5.73 8.48 11.99
N ALA A 24 5.74 7.15 11.84
CA ALA A 24 4.59 6.30 12.14
C ALA A 24 4.14 6.44 13.60
N ARG A 25 5.08 6.53 14.54
CA ARG A 25 4.77 6.74 15.98
C ARG A 25 4.08 8.07 16.23
N ALA A 26 4.62 9.15 15.65
CA ALA A 26 4.06 10.49 15.79
C ALA A 26 2.68 10.57 15.12
N ASN A 27 2.57 10.03 13.92
CA ASN A 27 1.35 10.06 13.11
C ASN A 27 0.22 9.27 13.75
N LEU A 28 0.49 8.09 14.34
CA LEU A 28 -0.52 7.32 15.07
C LEU A 28 -1.14 8.16 16.19
N ALA A 29 -0.32 8.83 17.00
CA ALA A 29 -0.83 9.67 18.09
C ALA A 29 -1.70 10.83 17.56
N SER A 30 -1.27 11.50 16.49
CA SER A 30 -2.02 12.60 15.87
C SER A 30 -3.36 12.14 15.30
N VAL A 31 -3.38 11.00 14.61
CA VAL A 31 -4.61 10.45 14.02
C VAL A 31 -5.59 9.98 15.09
N LEU A 32 -5.12 9.37 16.18
CA LEU A 32 -5.97 8.98 17.30
C LEU A 32 -6.58 10.23 17.99
N ARG A 33 -5.85 11.34 18.12
CA ARG A 33 -6.39 12.61 18.63
C ARG A 33 -7.49 13.17 17.73
N LEU A 34 -7.28 13.22 16.42
CA LEU A 34 -8.34 13.64 15.47
C LEU A 34 -9.59 12.75 15.58
N CYS A 35 -9.39 11.45 15.81
CA CYS A 35 -10.50 10.52 16.02
C CYS A 35 -11.23 10.81 17.35
N GLU A 36 -10.51 11.05 18.44
CA GLU A 36 -11.08 11.41 19.75
C GLU A 36 -11.90 12.71 19.69
N GLU A 37 -11.42 13.68 18.92
CA GLU A 37 -12.12 14.94 18.66
C GLU A 37 -13.33 14.79 17.71
N GLY A 38 -13.57 13.58 17.19
CA GLY A 38 -14.67 13.26 16.28
C GLY A 38 -14.59 13.94 14.91
N LYS A 39 -13.38 14.35 14.49
CA LYS A 39 -13.14 15.05 13.23
C LYS A 39 -13.09 14.12 12.01
N LEU A 40 -12.82 12.83 12.22
CA LEU A 40 -12.67 11.86 11.14
C LEU A 40 -14.01 11.27 10.71
N ARG A 41 -14.25 11.24 9.41
CA ARG A 41 -15.45 10.65 8.80
C ARG A 41 -15.08 9.60 7.76
N CYS A 42 -15.76 8.46 7.79
CA CYS A 42 -15.63 7.40 6.79
C CYS A 42 -17.02 6.95 6.32
N SER A 43 -17.08 6.39 5.13
CA SER A 43 -18.30 5.78 4.61
C SER A 43 -18.67 4.52 5.42
N GLU A 44 -19.89 4.43 5.89
CA GLU A 44 -20.41 3.23 6.55
C GLU A 44 -20.35 2.00 5.63
N LYS A 45 -20.66 2.18 4.36
CA LYS A 45 -20.73 1.11 3.37
C LYS A 45 -19.35 0.64 2.93
N THR A 46 -18.45 1.58 2.62
CA THR A 46 -17.14 1.26 2.01
C THR A 46 -15.99 1.33 3.00
N ARG A 47 -16.23 1.82 4.21
CA ARG A 47 -15.23 2.07 5.26
C ARG A 47 -14.16 3.09 4.91
N ARG A 48 -14.17 3.60 3.67
CA ARG A 48 -13.16 4.54 3.16
C ARG A 48 -13.30 5.91 3.80
N PRO A 49 -12.17 6.58 4.09
CA PRO A 49 -12.19 7.96 4.57
C PRO A 49 -12.78 8.90 3.54
N SER A 50 -13.50 9.92 4.01
CA SER A 50 -13.95 11.02 3.16
C SER A 50 -12.76 11.88 2.71
N ALA A 51 -12.95 12.67 1.64
CA ALA A 51 -11.91 13.60 1.18
C ALA A 51 -11.49 14.60 2.29
N GLY A 52 -12.44 15.09 3.08
CA GLY A 52 -12.16 15.97 4.21
C GLY A 52 -11.34 15.26 5.31
N THR A 53 -11.60 13.98 5.57
CA THR A 53 -10.78 13.18 6.50
C THR A 53 -9.35 13.01 5.98
N VAL A 54 -9.20 12.71 4.70
CA VAL A 54 -7.86 12.60 4.08
C VAL A 54 -7.11 13.91 4.19
N ALA A 55 -7.74 15.06 3.90
CA ALA A 55 -7.12 16.37 4.03
C ALA A 55 -6.67 16.65 5.47
N LEU A 56 -7.56 16.45 6.47
CA LEU A 56 -7.22 16.63 7.89
C LEU A 56 -6.08 15.73 8.35
N VAL A 57 -6.05 14.48 7.90
CA VAL A 57 -4.95 13.59 8.24
C VAL A 57 -3.65 14.05 7.59
N THR A 58 -3.68 14.49 6.32
CA THR A 58 -2.50 15.04 5.63
C THR A 58 -1.87 16.20 6.40
N GLU A 59 -2.69 17.10 6.96
CA GLU A 59 -2.24 18.26 7.74
C GLU A 59 -1.50 17.89 9.03
N VAL A 60 -1.81 16.74 9.63
CA VAL A 60 -1.19 16.31 10.90
C VAL A 60 -0.07 15.30 10.73
N LEU A 61 0.19 14.84 9.50
CA LEU A 61 1.34 13.97 9.23
C LEU A 61 2.64 14.73 9.48
N ARG A 62 3.52 14.18 10.31
CA ARG A 62 4.76 14.81 10.79
C ARG A 62 5.62 15.37 9.64
N ASP A 63 5.81 14.60 8.59
CA ASP A 63 6.64 14.98 7.43
C ASP A 63 5.83 14.99 6.12
N GLY A 64 4.49 15.19 6.23
CA GLY A 64 3.55 15.13 5.12
C GLY A 64 3.34 13.71 4.58
N ASP A 65 2.57 13.58 3.49
CA ASP A 65 2.40 12.30 2.80
C ASP A 65 3.61 11.99 1.88
N PHE A 66 3.70 10.78 1.35
CA PHE A 66 4.81 10.37 0.46
C PHE A 66 4.83 11.18 -0.84
N TYR A 67 3.67 11.48 -1.38
CA TYR A 67 3.53 12.32 -2.57
C TYR A 67 2.57 13.49 -2.34
N PRO A 68 2.88 14.68 -2.86
CA PRO A 68 1.99 15.84 -2.70
C PRO A 68 0.61 15.65 -3.36
N ARG A 69 0.55 14.85 -4.43
CA ARG A 69 -0.66 14.65 -5.24
C ARG A 69 -1.40 13.34 -4.96
N HIS A 70 -0.82 12.43 -4.20
CA HIS A 70 -1.38 11.10 -3.93
C HIS A 70 -1.44 10.86 -2.43
N ALA A 71 -2.65 10.82 -1.89
CA ALA A 71 -2.84 10.44 -0.50
C ALA A 71 -2.55 8.94 -0.33
N ILE A 72 -1.45 8.62 0.33
CA ILE A 72 -1.00 7.28 0.69
C ILE A 72 -1.21 7.07 2.19
N SER A 73 -0.36 7.64 3.03
CA SER A 73 -0.48 7.53 4.49
C SER A 73 -1.77 8.16 5.01
N ALA A 74 -2.16 9.32 4.48
CA ALA A 74 -3.37 10.00 4.92
C ALA A 74 -4.64 9.19 4.62
N PHE A 75 -4.65 8.40 3.56
CA PHE A 75 -5.73 7.47 3.25
C PHE A 75 -5.67 6.20 4.11
N ALA A 76 -4.47 5.68 4.37
CA ALA A 76 -4.27 4.42 5.08
C ALA A 76 -4.62 4.51 6.58
N TRP A 77 -4.23 5.58 7.27
CA TRP A 77 -4.39 5.70 8.72
C TRP A 77 -5.81 5.47 9.23
N PRO A 78 -6.88 6.09 8.68
CA PRO A 78 -8.24 5.83 9.13
C PRO A 78 -8.68 4.38 8.96
N LEU A 79 -8.17 3.68 7.94
CA LEU A 79 -8.47 2.27 7.70
C LEU A 79 -7.71 1.36 8.68
N LEU A 80 -6.45 1.68 8.97
CA LEU A 80 -5.60 0.93 9.89
C LEU A 80 -6.17 0.93 11.31
N ILE A 81 -6.59 2.10 11.84
CA ILE A 81 -7.17 2.19 13.18
C ILE A 81 -8.55 1.52 13.26
N GLN A 82 -9.33 1.46 12.15
CA GLN A 82 -10.55 0.67 12.06
C GLN A 82 -10.24 -0.84 12.10
N ALA A 83 -9.29 -1.32 11.29
CA ALA A 83 -8.90 -2.72 11.23
C ALA A 83 -8.44 -3.25 12.59
N ALA A 84 -7.69 -2.45 13.35
CA ALA A 84 -7.22 -2.79 14.68
C ALA A 84 -8.29 -2.63 15.77
N ARG A 85 -9.49 -2.17 15.41
CA ARG A 85 -10.56 -1.83 16.36
C ARG A 85 -10.12 -0.81 17.43
N LEU A 86 -9.25 0.11 17.05
CA LEU A 86 -8.94 1.29 17.87
C LEU A 86 -10.00 2.37 17.69
N ALA A 87 -10.65 2.37 16.53
CA ALA A 87 -11.81 3.22 16.23
C ALA A 87 -12.92 2.40 15.57
N GLU A 88 -14.15 2.85 15.77
CA GLU A 88 -15.35 2.33 15.15
C GLU A 88 -16.16 3.45 14.50
N LEU A 89 -17.08 3.10 13.59
CA LEU A 89 -17.95 4.05 12.94
C LEU A 89 -19.31 4.11 13.64
N ALA A 90 -19.77 5.33 13.91
CA ALA A 90 -21.11 5.63 14.38
C ALA A 90 -21.68 6.80 13.55
N GLY A 91 -22.65 6.51 12.69
CA GLY A 91 -23.20 7.53 11.77
C GLY A 91 -22.16 8.15 10.83
N GLY A 92 -21.24 7.34 10.32
CA GLY A 92 -20.15 7.80 9.43
C GLY A 92 -19.04 8.60 10.12
N ARG A 93 -19.14 8.84 11.44
CA ARG A 93 -18.08 9.46 12.24
C ARG A 93 -17.27 8.40 12.94
N MET A 94 -15.96 8.56 12.93
CA MET A 94 -15.06 7.68 13.68
C MET A 94 -15.01 8.09 15.14
N GLN A 95 -15.07 7.11 16.03
CA GLN A 95 -14.97 7.28 17.48
C GLN A 95 -13.96 6.30 18.04
N LEU A 96 -13.16 6.74 19.00
CA LEU A 96 -12.24 5.83 19.68
C LEU A 96 -13.00 4.81 20.51
N THR A 97 -12.62 3.56 20.37
CA THR A 97 -13.03 2.50 21.31
C THR A 97 -12.30 2.66 22.65
N PRO A 98 -12.71 1.97 23.73
CA PRO A 98 -11.94 1.92 24.97
C PRO A 98 -10.50 1.48 24.74
N ARG A 99 -10.26 0.56 23.80
CA ARG A 99 -8.93 0.11 23.38
C ARG A 99 -8.15 1.24 22.67
N GLY A 100 -8.81 2.02 21.81
CA GLY A 100 -8.21 3.17 21.15
C GLY A 100 -7.74 4.21 22.15
N ARG A 101 -8.57 4.56 23.13
CA ARG A 101 -8.19 5.48 24.22
C ARG A 101 -7.03 4.98 25.06
N ALA A 102 -7.00 3.69 25.38
CA ALA A 102 -5.88 3.08 26.09
C ALA A 102 -4.57 3.14 25.29
N ASN A 103 -4.64 3.10 23.96
CA ASN A 103 -3.44 3.21 23.11
C ASN A 103 -2.90 4.63 22.96
N LEU A 104 -3.66 5.67 23.28
CA LEU A 104 -3.14 7.03 23.40
C LEU A 104 -2.11 7.16 24.55
N ALA A 105 -2.21 6.34 25.58
CA ALA A 105 -1.33 6.35 26.75
C ALA A 105 -0.19 5.33 26.68
N LYS A 106 -0.15 4.43 25.69
CA LYS A 106 0.86 3.36 25.56
C LYS A 106 2.01 3.75 24.63
N ALA A 107 3.12 2.98 24.75
CA ALA A 107 4.23 3.10 23.81
C ALA A 107 3.77 2.77 22.37
N PRO A 108 4.01 3.67 21.40
CA PRO A 108 3.49 3.52 20.03
C PRO A 108 3.92 2.24 19.30
N SER A 109 5.09 1.66 19.64
CA SER A 109 5.62 0.45 18.98
C SER A 109 4.69 -0.75 19.08
N ASP A 110 4.09 -0.99 20.25
CA ASP A 110 3.18 -2.13 20.45
C ASP A 110 1.88 -1.95 19.67
N ALA A 111 1.43 -0.70 19.55
CA ALA A 111 0.25 -0.39 18.76
C ALA A 111 0.49 -0.60 17.26
N LEU A 112 1.64 -0.20 16.73
CA LEU A 112 1.97 -0.35 15.30
C LEU A 112 2.02 -1.83 14.89
N SER A 113 2.66 -2.68 15.70
CA SER A 113 2.66 -4.13 15.47
C SER A 113 1.25 -4.73 15.50
N LEU A 114 0.41 -4.26 16.44
CA LEU A 114 -0.98 -4.66 16.49
C LEU A 114 -1.75 -4.26 15.23
N LEU A 115 -1.56 -3.01 14.72
CA LEU A 115 -2.22 -2.53 13.52
C LEU A 115 -1.85 -3.41 12.32
N TRP A 116 -0.57 -3.74 12.16
CA TRP A 116 -0.11 -4.61 11.08
C TRP A 116 -0.73 -6.01 11.15
N ASN A 117 -0.63 -6.69 12.29
CA ASN A 117 -1.18 -8.02 12.46
C ASN A 117 -2.70 -8.06 12.19
N ARG A 118 -3.42 -7.03 12.62
CA ARG A 118 -4.85 -6.89 12.33
C ARG A 118 -5.12 -6.64 10.86
N TRP A 119 -4.29 -5.81 10.21
CA TRP A 119 -4.41 -5.56 8.77
C TRP A 119 -4.20 -6.85 7.95
N LEU A 120 -3.18 -7.63 8.27
CA LEU A 120 -2.93 -8.92 7.61
C LEU A 120 -4.12 -9.89 7.77
N ALA A 121 -4.74 -9.94 8.93
CA ALA A 121 -5.85 -10.84 9.22
C ALA A 121 -7.17 -10.38 8.60
N SER A 122 -7.53 -9.11 8.77
CA SER A 122 -8.83 -8.58 8.37
C SER A 122 -8.76 -7.06 8.20
N ALA A 123 -8.80 -6.58 6.98
CA ALA A 123 -8.87 -5.15 6.67
C ALA A 123 -10.26 -4.78 6.10
N PRO A 124 -10.67 -3.52 6.26
CA PRO A 124 -11.98 -3.06 5.80
C PRO A 124 -12.12 -2.94 4.28
N ILE A 125 -11.01 -2.95 3.54
CA ILE A 125 -10.99 -2.87 2.07
C ILE A 125 -10.03 -3.91 1.47
N ASP A 126 -10.16 -4.13 0.16
CA ASP A 126 -9.20 -4.87 -0.64
C ASP A 126 -8.21 -3.88 -1.28
N GLU A 127 -6.91 -4.12 -1.14
CA GLU A 127 -5.83 -3.28 -1.65
C GLU A 127 -5.86 -3.14 -3.17
N MET A 128 -6.32 -4.17 -3.91
CA MET A 128 -6.50 -4.05 -5.37
C MET A 128 -7.41 -2.88 -5.74
N SER A 129 -8.32 -2.48 -4.87
CA SER A 129 -9.18 -1.33 -5.08
C SER A 129 -8.43 0.01 -5.02
N ARG A 130 -7.14 0.00 -4.69
CA ARG A 130 -6.24 1.16 -4.65
C ARG A 130 -5.30 1.24 -5.86
N VAL A 131 -5.23 0.17 -6.66
CA VAL A 131 -4.50 0.17 -7.93
C VAL A 131 -5.39 0.82 -8.99
N GLU A 132 -5.04 2.02 -9.44
CA GLU A 132 -5.94 2.91 -10.19
C GLU A 132 -6.34 2.37 -11.55
N HIS A 133 -5.37 1.89 -12.31
CA HIS A 133 -5.56 1.59 -13.73
C HIS A 133 -5.86 0.12 -14.02
N ILE A 134 -5.84 -0.75 -13.02
CA ILE A 134 -6.38 -2.10 -13.14
C ILE A 134 -7.84 -2.08 -12.69
N LYS A 135 -8.75 -2.49 -13.56
CA LYS A 135 -10.20 -2.49 -13.37
C LYS A 135 -10.73 -3.92 -13.36
N GLY A 136 -12.05 -4.07 -13.11
CA GLY A 136 -12.71 -5.38 -13.10
C GLY A 136 -12.70 -6.11 -11.74
N GLN A 137 -11.96 -5.61 -10.75
CA GLN A 137 -11.79 -6.24 -9.43
C GLN A 137 -13.11 -6.49 -8.67
N ARG A 138 -14.15 -5.70 -8.97
CA ARG A 138 -15.46 -5.79 -8.27
C ARG A 138 -16.34 -6.94 -8.76
N LYS A 139 -15.99 -7.58 -9.87
CA LYS A 139 -16.75 -8.71 -10.40
C LYS A 139 -16.64 -9.89 -9.42
N PRO A 140 -17.75 -10.55 -9.07
CA PRO A 140 -17.72 -11.66 -8.13
C PRO A 140 -16.72 -12.75 -8.55
N ASN A 141 -16.07 -13.36 -7.59
CA ASN A 141 -15.12 -14.46 -7.80
C ASN A 141 -13.90 -14.13 -8.68
N THR A 142 -13.59 -12.85 -8.90
CA THR A 142 -12.41 -12.45 -9.68
C THR A 142 -11.12 -12.57 -8.86
N LEU A 143 -11.14 -12.14 -7.62
CA LEU A 143 -9.95 -12.09 -6.77
C LEU A 143 -9.89 -13.24 -5.78
N THR A 144 -8.68 -13.67 -5.42
CA THR A 144 -8.42 -14.54 -4.27
C THR A 144 -8.78 -13.82 -2.96
N ALA A 145 -8.83 -14.56 -1.84
CA ALA A 145 -9.08 -13.98 -0.53
C ALA A 145 -7.97 -12.97 -0.15
N ALA A 146 -8.37 -11.74 0.17
CA ALA A 146 -7.42 -10.66 0.48
C ALA A 146 -6.50 -10.99 1.67
N SER A 147 -7.00 -11.71 2.70
CA SER A 147 -6.18 -12.13 3.84
C SER A 147 -5.03 -13.08 3.43
N LYS A 148 -5.28 -14.00 2.48
CA LYS A 148 -4.23 -14.89 1.97
C LYS A 148 -3.14 -14.12 1.23
N ARG A 149 -3.53 -13.11 0.44
CA ARG A 149 -2.57 -12.25 -0.27
C ARG A 149 -1.73 -11.44 0.70
N ARG A 150 -2.36 -10.82 1.71
CA ARG A 150 -1.66 -10.06 2.75
C ARG A 150 -0.67 -10.90 3.51
N GLN A 151 -1.07 -12.12 3.90
CA GLN A 151 -0.19 -13.05 4.59
C GLN A 151 1.01 -13.47 3.73
N ALA A 152 0.84 -13.66 2.42
CA ALA A 152 1.96 -13.95 1.52
C ALA A 152 2.98 -12.79 1.52
N VAL A 153 2.53 -11.54 1.31
CA VAL A 153 3.42 -10.38 1.39
C VAL A 153 4.04 -10.23 2.78
N GLY A 154 3.27 -10.45 3.84
CA GLY A 154 3.76 -10.39 5.23
C GLY A 154 4.86 -11.40 5.52
N ARG A 155 4.73 -12.65 5.05
CA ARG A 155 5.78 -13.69 5.18
C ARG A 155 7.05 -13.29 4.44
N THR A 156 6.94 -12.85 3.19
CA THR A 156 8.09 -12.39 2.42
C THR A 156 8.79 -11.24 3.11
N LEU A 157 8.02 -10.23 3.58
CA LEU A 157 8.58 -9.09 4.31
C LEU A 157 9.34 -9.52 5.57
N ALA A 158 8.80 -10.46 6.34
CA ALA A 158 9.44 -10.98 7.55
C ALA A 158 10.71 -11.80 7.26
N ALA A 159 10.84 -12.37 6.06
CA ALA A 159 12.00 -13.14 5.63
C ALA A 159 13.12 -12.29 5.00
N LEU A 160 12.87 -11.00 4.72
CA LEU A 160 13.90 -10.12 4.15
C LEU A 160 15.00 -9.81 5.17
N PRO A 161 16.23 -9.55 4.70
CA PRO A 161 17.34 -9.21 5.57
C PRO A 161 17.08 -7.89 6.30
N SER A 162 17.25 -7.92 7.62
CA SER A 162 17.05 -6.74 8.48
C SER A 162 18.18 -5.73 8.29
N GLY A 163 17.84 -4.44 8.28
CA GLY A 163 18.79 -3.33 8.19
C GLY A 163 19.40 -3.09 6.80
N GLN A 164 19.09 -3.91 5.82
CA GLN A 164 19.60 -3.81 4.46
C GLN A 164 18.55 -3.25 3.49
N TRP A 165 18.99 -2.44 2.54
CA TRP A 165 18.15 -2.04 1.43
C TRP A 165 17.99 -3.19 0.43
N VAL A 166 16.76 -3.53 0.12
CA VAL A 166 16.36 -4.57 -0.84
C VAL A 166 15.61 -3.90 -1.96
N GLN A 167 16.04 -4.13 -3.21
CA GLN A 167 15.35 -3.60 -4.38
C GLN A 167 13.98 -4.27 -4.53
N VAL A 168 12.99 -3.53 -5.01
CA VAL A 168 11.63 -4.06 -5.22
C VAL A 168 11.64 -5.29 -6.13
N GLU A 169 12.51 -5.34 -7.14
CA GLU A 169 12.64 -6.50 -8.02
C GLU A 169 13.15 -7.75 -7.31
N GLU A 170 13.99 -7.58 -6.29
CA GLU A 170 14.42 -8.68 -5.43
C GLU A 170 13.27 -9.19 -4.55
N VAL A 171 12.45 -8.26 -4.02
CA VAL A 171 11.21 -8.61 -3.29
C VAL A 171 10.28 -9.39 -4.20
N PHE A 172 10.05 -8.94 -5.43
CA PHE A 172 9.23 -9.65 -6.42
C PHE A 172 9.79 -11.05 -6.71
N THR A 173 11.10 -11.16 -6.81
CA THR A 173 11.77 -12.46 -7.02
C THR A 173 11.58 -13.39 -5.84
N ALA A 174 11.71 -12.89 -4.61
CA ALA A 174 11.44 -13.66 -3.40
C ALA A 174 9.99 -14.15 -3.35
N MET A 175 9.04 -13.27 -3.65
CA MET A 175 7.61 -13.59 -3.64
C MET A 175 7.20 -14.64 -4.68
N ARG A 176 7.87 -14.65 -5.86
CA ARG A 176 7.63 -15.69 -6.87
C ARG A 176 8.12 -17.07 -6.45
N ARG A 177 9.09 -17.13 -5.52
CA ARG A 177 9.63 -18.38 -4.96
C ARG A 177 8.90 -18.86 -3.71
N ASP A 178 8.01 -18.01 -3.13
CA ASP A 178 7.25 -18.38 -1.94
C ASP A 178 6.21 -19.46 -2.26
N GLU A 179 5.97 -20.34 -1.30
CA GLU A 179 4.96 -21.40 -1.42
C GLU A 179 3.95 -21.31 -0.25
N PRO A 180 2.65 -21.22 -0.55
CA PRO A 180 2.06 -21.11 -1.89
C PRO A 180 2.33 -19.74 -2.53
N PRO A 181 2.49 -19.67 -3.87
CA PRO A 181 2.78 -18.43 -4.57
C PRO A 181 1.65 -17.41 -4.41
N LEU A 182 2.00 -16.13 -4.37
CA LEU A 182 1.02 -15.06 -4.40
C LEU A 182 0.23 -15.14 -5.72
N ARG A 183 -1.10 -15.20 -5.61
CA ARG A 183 -2.03 -15.04 -6.73
C ARG A 183 -3.10 -14.04 -6.38
N VAL A 184 -3.26 -13.03 -7.22
CA VAL A 184 -4.32 -12.02 -7.11
C VAL A 184 -5.59 -12.50 -7.80
N ALA A 185 -5.50 -12.92 -9.06
CA ALA A 185 -6.63 -13.54 -9.74
C ALA A 185 -6.94 -14.92 -9.13
N ARG A 186 -8.23 -15.23 -8.98
CA ARG A 186 -8.69 -16.46 -8.34
C ARG A 186 -8.31 -17.71 -9.13
N ASN A 187 -8.39 -17.62 -10.44
CA ASN A 187 -8.02 -18.68 -11.40
C ASN A 187 -7.76 -18.06 -12.78
N ASP A 188 -7.36 -18.89 -13.70
CA ASP A 188 -6.97 -18.49 -15.05
C ASP A 188 -8.15 -17.87 -15.86
N THR A 189 -9.38 -18.27 -15.59
CA THR A 189 -10.56 -17.67 -16.20
C THR A 189 -10.86 -16.29 -15.60
N SER A 190 -10.62 -16.09 -14.32
CA SER A 190 -10.95 -14.83 -13.64
C SER A 190 -10.01 -13.69 -14.01
N ILE A 191 -8.80 -13.97 -14.52
CA ILE A 191 -7.88 -12.92 -14.98
C ILE A 191 -8.45 -12.15 -16.20
N TRP A 192 -9.29 -12.79 -17.01
CA TRP A 192 -9.97 -12.14 -18.13
C TRP A 192 -10.93 -11.03 -17.72
N HIS A 193 -11.35 -11.01 -16.46
CA HIS A 193 -12.19 -9.95 -15.92
C HIS A 193 -11.40 -8.69 -15.53
N LEU A 194 -10.09 -8.83 -15.37
CA LEU A 194 -9.20 -7.73 -15.03
C LEU A 194 -8.65 -7.10 -16.31
N TYR A 195 -8.63 -5.77 -16.36
CA TYR A 195 -8.21 -5.05 -17.56
C TYR A 195 -7.59 -3.70 -17.23
N ILE A 196 -6.78 -3.20 -18.16
CA ILE A 196 -6.22 -1.85 -18.15
C ILE A 196 -6.98 -1.04 -19.19
N ALA A 197 -7.46 0.14 -18.84
CA ALA A 197 -8.17 1.11 -19.66
C ALA A 197 -9.46 0.55 -20.32
N ASP A 198 -9.37 -0.35 -21.28
CA ASP A 198 -10.50 -0.86 -22.08
C ASP A 198 -10.86 -2.31 -21.70
N PRO A 199 -12.15 -2.59 -21.36
CA PRO A 199 -12.57 -3.93 -20.94
C PRO A 199 -12.55 -4.97 -22.08
N HIS A 200 -12.52 -4.56 -23.36
CA HIS A 200 -12.51 -5.46 -24.49
C HIS A 200 -11.09 -5.81 -24.96
N TYR A 201 -10.19 -4.82 -24.95
CA TYR A 201 -8.84 -4.97 -25.51
C TYR A 201 -7.75 -4.98 -24.46
N GLY A 202 -7.99 -4.40 -23.28
CA GLY A 202 -7.02 -4.28 -22.19
C GLY A 202 -7.04 -5.44 -21.21
N SER A 203 -7.70 -6.56 -21.51
CA SER A 203 -7.78 -7.69 -20.59
C SER A 203 -6.41 -8.27 -20.30
N LEU A 204 -6.11 -8.45 -19.00
CA LEU A 204 -4.87 -9.09 -18.54
C LEU A 204 -4.80 -10.58 -18.93
N GLY A 205 -5.92 -11.19 -19.32
CA GLY A 205 -5.95 -12.55 -19.85
C GLY A 205 -5.22 -12.71 -21.19
N TYR A 206 -5.08 -11.62 -21.98
CA TYR A 206 -4.28 -11.65 -23.23
C TYR A 206 -2.78 -11.76 -23.00
N LEU A 207 -2.28 -11.32 -21.83
CA LEU A 207 -0.86 -11.28 -21.51
C LEU A 207 -0.31 -12.64 -21.09
N GLY A 208 -1.17 -13.65 -20.96
CA GLY A 208 -0.82 -14.94 -20.40
C GLY A 208 -0.52 -14.86 -18.89
N PHE A 209 -0.07 -15.99 -18.33
CA PHE A 209 0.15 -16.11 -16.88
C PHE A 209 1.46 -15.47 -16.37
N HIS A 210 2.16 -14.70 -17.20
CA HIS A 210 3.55 -14.36 -16.96
C HIS A 210 3.79 -12.92 -16.51
N ASP A 211 2.79 -12.04 -16.59
CA ASP A 211 2.96 -10.63 -16.20
C ASP A 211 2.68 -10.40 -14.71
N TRP A 212 3.37 -11.17 -13.90
CA TRP A 212 3.35 -11.06 -12.45
C TRP A 212 3.55 -9.62 -11.94
N PRO A 213 4.47 -8.79 -12.51
CA PRO A 213 4.63 -7.40 -12.09
C PRO A 213 3.38 -6.54 -12.26
N LEU A 214 2.55 -6.82 -13.27
CA LEU A 214 1.35 -6.01 -13.55
C LEU A 214 0.26 -6.21 -12.49
N LEU A 215 0.05 -7.41 -12.02
CA LEU A 215 -1.04 -7.72 -11.12
C LEU A 215 -0.57 -7.96 -9.68
N GLU A 216 0.19 -9.03 -9.46
CA GLU A 216 0.73 -9.39 -8.15
C GLU A 216 1.75 -8.36 -7.65
N GLY A 217 2.57 -7.84 -8.56
CA GLY A 217 3.54 -6.79 -8.27
C GLY A 217 2.85 -5.52 -7.81
N ARG A 218 1.82 -5.01 -8.52
CA ARG A 218 1.10 -3.80 -8.10
C ARG A 218 0.35 -3.99 -6.78
N TYR A 219 -0.22 -5.16 -6.55
CA TYR A 219 -0.78 -5.51 -5.25
C TYR A 219 0.28 -5.43 -4.14
N THR A 220 1.45 -6.01 -4.39
CA THR A 220 2.58 -6.01 -3.45
C THR A 220 3.06 -4.59 -3.17
N LEU A 221 3.27 -3.77 -4.22
CA LEU A 221 3.65 -2.36 -4.06
C LEU A 221 2.65 -1.59 -3.20
N CYS A 222 1.35 -1.78 -3.44
CA CYS A 222 0.31 -1.16 -2.64
C CYS A 222 0.44 -1.55 -1.16
N LEU A 223 0.55 -2.83 -0.84
CA LEU A 223 0.63 -3.29 0.54
C LEU A 223 1.90 -2.81 1.25
N LEU A 224 3.03 -2.82 0.55
CA LEU A 224 4.30 -2.33 1.09
C LEU A 224 4.28 -0.83 1.31
N PHE A 225 3.91 -0.05 0.29
CA PHE A 225 4.06 1.40 0.35
C PHE A 225 2.93 2.07 1.13
N GLU A 226 1.65 1.68 0.89
CA GLU A 226 0.53 2.32 1.58
C GLU A 226 0.39 1.86 3.04
N TYR A 227 0.68 0.59 3.35
CA TYR A 227 0.41 0.07 4.70
C TYR A 227 1.66 -0.22 5.51
N ALA A 228 2.62 -0.97 4.98
CA ALA A 228 3.82 -1.30 5.75
C ALA A 228 4.70 -0.06 6.02
N ALA A 229 4.92 0.80 5.03
CA ALA A 229 5.67 2.04 5.20
C ALA A 229 4.92 3.04 6.11
N THR A 230 3.61 3.21 5.93
CA THR A 230 2.80 4.06 6.82
C THR A 230 2.88 3.63 8.28
N LEU A 231 2.98 2.33 8.55
CA LEU A 231 3.16 1.78 9.90
C LEU A 231 4.61 1.78 10.40
N GLY A 232 5.55 2.27 9.61
CA GLY A 232 6.96 2.31 10.02
C GLY A 232 7.64 0.95 10.09
N LEU A 233 7.10 -0.06 9.41
CA LEU A 233 7.66 -1.40 9.38
C LEU A 233 8.79 -1.54 8.36
N ILE A 234 8.80 -0.66 7.37
CA ILE A 234 9.85 -0.53 6.36
C ILE A 234 10.17 0.92 6.11
N ASP A 235 11.44 1.24 5.97
CA ASP A 235 11.91 2.45 5.31
C ASP A 235 11.77 2.29 3.79
N VAL A 236 11.59 3.37 3.07
CA VAL A 236 11.35 3.34 1.63
C VAL A 236 12.27 4.27 0.87
N ALA A 237 12.70 3.82 -0.30
CA ALA A 237 13.31 4.65 -1.34
C ALA A 237 12.38 4.65 -2.55
N TYR A 238 12.04 5.85 -3.06
CA TYR A 238 11.05 6.00 -4.11
C TYR A 238 11.30 7.25 -4.96
N THR A 239 10.74 7.24 -6.16
CA THR A 239 10.71 8.36 -7.10
C THR A 239 9.26 8.77 -7.37
N ASP A 240 9.05 9.81 -8.18
CA ASP A 240 7.71 10.09 -8.74
C ASP A 240 7.21 8.84 -9.48
N PRO A 241 5.92 8.45 -9.33
CA PRO A 241 5.38 7.27 -10.02
C PRO A 241 5.35 7.42 -11.54
N ALA A 242 5.25 8.65 -12.06
CA ALA A 242 5.19 8.90 -13.48
C ALA A 242 6.47 8.41 -14.20
N GLY A 243 6.28 7.42 -15.07
CA GLY A 243 7.35 6.77 -15.83
C GLY A 243 8.40 6.02 -14.97
N ALA A 244 8.13 5.75 -13.70
CA ALA A 244 9.02 4.96 -12.84
C ALA A 244 9.13 3.51 -13.33
N ARG A 245 8.03 2.99 -13.88
CA ARG A 245 7.93 1.66 -14.49
C ARG A 245 7.38 1.78 -15.91
N ASP A 246 7.82 0.90 -16.77
CA ASP A 246 7.39 0.79 -18.17
C ASP A 246 6.89 -0.62 -18.55
N ASP A 247 6.84 -1.53 -17.58
CA ASP A 247 6.42 -2.92 -17.74
C ASP A 247 4.96 -3.10 -18.20
N PHE A 248 4.15 -2.06 -18.14
CA PHE A 248 2.77 -2.04 -18.64
C PHE A 248 2.65 -1.44 -20.05
N ARG A 249 3.70 -0.79 -20.56
CA ARG A 249 3.70 -0.17 -21.89
C ARG A 249 3.65 -1.27 -22.96
N GLY A 250 2.93 -1.01 -24.02
CA GLY A 250 2.67 -2.01 -25.07
C GLY A 250 1.35 -2.77 -24.87
N ASN A 251 0.67 -2.58 -23.74
CA ASN A 251 -0.72 -3.01 -23.60
C ASN A 251 -1.65 -1.99 -24.25
N TRP A 252 -2.77 -2.45 -24.81
CA TRP A 252 -3.76 -1.59 -25.44
C TRP A 252 -4.31 -0.56 -24.43
N GLY A 253 -4.36 0.71 -24.84
CA GLY A 253 -4.93 1.81 -24.05
C GLY A 253 -4.02 2.30 -22.92
N THR A 254 -2.73 1.98 -22.96
CA THR A 254 -1.76 2.46 -21.96
C THR A 254 -0.92 3.63 -22.43
N GLU A 255 -1.13 4.09 -23.67
CA GLU A 255 -0.33 5.13 -24.34
C GLU A 255 -0.33 6.44 -23.55
N ASP A 256 -1.47 6.81 -22.98
CA ASP A 256 -1.68 8.04 -22.19
C ASP A 256 -1.42 7.86 -20.67
N LEU A 257 -0.97 6.68 -20.24
CA LEU A 257 -0.71 6.42 -18.83
C LEU A 257 0.73 6.73 -18.45
N ASP A 258 0.92 7.63 -17.51
CA ASP A 258 2.23 7.91 -16.93
C ASP A 258 2.69 6.83 -15.94
N TYR A 259 1.76 6.12 -15.32
CA TYR A 259 1.97 5.01 -14.38
C TYR A 259 0.75 4.08 -14.37
N LEU A 260 0.92 2.84 -13.97
CA LEU A 260 -0.18 1.90 -13.77
C LEU A 260 -0.77 2.01 -12.36
N SER A 261 0.07 2.36 -11.39
CA SER A 261 -0.29 2.55 -9.99
C SER A 261 0.53 3.68 -9.36
N ARG A 262 -0.08 4.48 -8.48
CA ARG A 262 0.61 5.50 -7.66
C ARG A 262 1.77 4.95 -6.85
N TYR A 263 1.88 3.65 -6.71
CA TYR A 263 2.95 2.97 -5.98
C TYR A 263 4.14 2.59 -6.87
N ASP A 264 4.06 2.84 -8.18
CA ASP A 264 5.07 2.46 -9.18
C ASP A 264 6.43 3.11 -8.92
N GLY A 265 6.45 4.23 -8.20
CA GLY A 265 7.67 4.90 -7.78
C GLY A 265 8.48 4.20 -6.69
N LEU A 266 7.95 3.20 -5.98
CA LEU A 266 8.70 2.47 -4.96
C LEU A 266 9.84 1.67 -5.62
N THR A 267 11.09 1.95 -5.22
CA THR A 267 12.29 1.33 -5.80
C THR A 267 12.97 0.35 -4.87
N ALA A 268 13.06 0.69 -3.58
CA ALA A 268 13.68 -0.17 -2.58
C ALA A 268 13.00 -0.02 -1.23
N ILE A 269 13.11 -1.05 -0.40
CA ILE A 269 12.64 -1.08 0.97
C ILE A 269 13.75 -1.54 1.90
N ARG A 270 13.67 -1.15 3.17
CA ARG A 270 14.56 -1.64 4.23
C ARG A 270 13.75 -1.94 5.48
N SER A 271 13.82 -3.17 5.97
CA SER A 271 13.27 -3.50 7.29
C SER A 271 14.17 -2.88 8.36
N PRO A 272 13.64 -2.11 9.35
CA PRO A 272 14.46 -1.57 10.43
C PRO A 272 15.16 -2.69 11.21
N ALA A 273 16.35 -2.40 11.73
CA ALA A 273 17.20 -3.38 12.44
C ALA A 273 16.62 -3.87 13.80
N ARG A 274 15.39 -3.49 14.17
CA ARG A 274 14.72 -3.97 15.38
C ARG A 274 13.77 -5.12 15.05
N SER A 275 14.08 -6.26 15.66
CA SER A 275 13.29 -7.48 15.72
C SER A 275 11.79 -7.20 15.75
N MET A 276 11.11 -7.39 14.63
CA MET A 276 9.69 -7.71 14.68
C MET A 276 9.60 -9.19 15.05
N THR A 277 9.39 -9.47 16.33
CA THR A 277 8.94 -10.80 16.73
C THR A 277 7.54 -10.96 16.15
N VAL A 278 7.45 -11.62 15.02
CA VAL A 278 6.18 -12.14 14.50
C VAL A 278 5.81 -13.29 15.42
N LEU A 279 4.85 -13.08 16.30
CA LEU A 279 4.18 -14.14 17.07
C LEU A 279 3.17 -14.83 16.19
#